data_27d7c0a8513068ed20a8d08d69a67977
#
_entry.id   27d7c0a8513068ed20a8d08d69a67977
#
_cell.length_a   1.000
_cell.length_b   1.000
_cell.length_c   1.000
_cell.angle_alpha   90.00
_cell.angle_beta   90.00
_cell.angle_gamma   90.00
#
_symmetry.space_group_name_H-M   'P 1'
#
loop_
_entity.id
_entity.type
_entity.pdbx_description
1 polymer ?
#
loop_
_entity_poly.entity_id
_entity_poly.type
_entity_poly.pdbx_seq_one_letter_code
_entity_poly.pdbx_strand_id
1 'polypeptide(L)'
;MYCSAMPEAASAPAVRATIGDSEFDRDTALTRRAPGVYDIDLSAGWTIISAVNGGYLLAVLGRALVDTLPHGDPFTISAHYLTASRPGPAVVRTDVVRTGRTLSTGQASLFQYDDEGREVERIRVLASYGDLDALPDDVRTTARPPAIPPLEHCFGPEDGPAPVPGSSALADRLMLKLDPSTLGWALGKPSGKGEMRAWFGFADGRDHDPLSVLLAVDALPPTAFELGLKGWVPTVELTVHVRCRPAPGPLRVSITTRNLAGGFLEEDAEVWDSAGRLVAQSRQLARVRLG
;
A
#
# COMPACT_ATOMS: atom_id res chain seq x y z
N MET A 1 -43.98 -27.79 25.14
CA MET A 1 -43.22 -26.81 24.37
C MET A 1 -41.76 -26.96 24.75
N TYR A 2 -40.98 -27.70 23.94
CA TYR A 2 -39.54 -27.85 24.15
C TYR A 2 -38.84 -26.85 23.24
N CYS A 3 -38.21 -25.86 23.85
CA CYS A 3 -37.34 -24.92 23.14
C CYS A 3 -35.94 -25.58 23.11
N SER A 4 -35.57 -26.12 21.96
CA SER A 4 -34.23 -26.70 21.74
C SER A 4 -33.27 -25.55 21.46
N ALA A 5 -32.29 -25.36 22.33
CA ALA A 5 -31.18 -24.43 22.11
C ALA A 5 -30.30 -24.97 20.98
N MET A 6 -30.11 -24.18 19.93
CA MET A 6 -29.12 -24.46 18.89
C MET A 6 -27.70 -24.30 19.45
N PRO A 7 -26.78 -25.19 19.12
CA PRO A 7 -25.39 -25.02 19.56
C PRO A 7 -24.75 -23.83 18.86
N GLU A 8 -24.12 -22.99 19.64
CA GLU A 8 -23.25 -21.88 19.23
C GLU A 8 -22.09 -22.45 18.39
N ALA A 9 -22.07 -22.10 17.11
CA ALA A 9 -20.98 -22.50 16.23
C ALA A 9 -19.71 -21.77 16.68
N ALA A 10 -18.78 -22.51 17.25
CA ALA A 10 -17.44 -22.01 17.56
C ALA A 10 -16.78 -21.55 16.24
N SER A 11 -16.50 -20.26 16.14
CA SER A 11 -15.72 -19.73 15.03
C SER A 11 -14.31 -20.31 15.07
N ALA A 12 -13.87 -20.92 13.97
CA ALA A 12 -12.49 -21.35 13.82
C ALA A 12 -11.56 -20.14 14.04
N PRO A 13 -10.40 -20.32 14.71
CA PRO A 13 -9.46 -19.24 14.90
C PRO A 13 -8.96 -18.75 13.53
N ALA A 14 -9.03 -17.44 13.30
CA ALA A 14 -8.44 -16.81 12.11
C ALA A 14 -6.97 -17.26 11.99
N VAL A 15 -6.59 -17.74 10.80
CA VAL A 15 -5.20 -18.08 10.49
C VAL A 15 -4.42 -16.78 10.56
N ARG A 16 -3.70 -16.54 11.66
CA ARG A 16 -2.78 -15.41 11.79
C ARG A 16 -1.71 -15.56 10.72
N ALA A 17 -1.53 -14.53 9.88
CA ALA A 17 -0.45 -14.50 8.91
C ALA A 17 0.88 -14.70 9.66
N THR A 18 1.57 -15.79 9.35
CA THR A 18 2.92 -16.06 9.85
C THR A 18 3.83 -14.96 9.30
N ILE A 19 4.59 -14.31 10.19
CA ILE A 19 5.64 -13.37 9.75
C ILE A 19 6.65 -14.20 8.96
N GLY A 20 6.77 -13.92 7.65
CA GLY A 20 7.76 -14.57 6.78
C GLY A 20 9.18 -14.04 7.03
N ASP A 21 10.18 -14.69 6.42
CA ASP A 21 11.59 -14.28 6.52
C ASP A 21 11.98 -13.19 5.51
N SER A 22 11.03 -12.65 4.72
CA SER A 22 11.28 -11.60 3.74
C SER A 22 11.60 -10.25 4.40
N GLU A 23 12.25 -9.35 3.64
CA GLU A 23 12.53 -8.00 4.14
C GLU A 23 11.23 -7.25 4.50
N PHE A 24 10.20 -7.36 3.65
CA PHE A 24 8.90 -6.73 3.90
C PHE A 24 8.24 -7.24 5.18
N ASP A 25 8.29 -8.56 5.42
CA ASP A 25 7.68 -9.15 6.61
C ASP A 25 8.41 -8.74 7.89
N ARG A 26 9.76 -8.74 7.87
CA ARG A 26 10.57 -8.27 9.02
C ARG A 26 10.36 -6.79 9.30
N ASP A 27 10.38 -5.96 8.25
CA ASP A 27 10.34 -4.50 8.40
C ASP A 27 8.92 -3.97 8.69
N THR A 28 7.87 -4.77 8.45
CA THR A 28 6.49 -4.45 8.88
C THR A 28 6.09 -5.12 10.19
N ALA A 29 6.98 -5.94 10.80
CA ALA A 29 6.70 -6.64 12.05
C ALA A 29 6.53 -5.65 13.22
N LEU A 30 5.56 -5.95 14.09
CA LEU A 30 5.20 -5.12 15.23
C LEU A 30 5.47 -5.86 16.53
N THR A 31 5.97 -5.15 17.53
CA THR A 31 6.07 -5.65 18.90
C THR A 31 4.90 -5.13 19.72
N ARG A 32 4.02 -6.02 20.17
CA ARG A 32 2.88 -5.65 20.99
C ARG A 32 3.35 -5.26 22.40
N ARG A 33 3.09 -4.01 22.81
CA ARG A 33 3.41 -3.49 24.14
C ARG A 33 2.24 -3.61 25.12
N ALA A 34 1.02 -3.37 24.61
CA ALA A 34 -0.24 -3.46 25.37
C ALA A 34 -1.39 -3.77 24.40
N PRO A 35 -2.60 -4.08 24.87
CA PRO A 35 -3.77 -4.17 23.98
C PRO A 35 -3.93 -2.91 23.15
N GLY A 36 -3.95 -3.07 21.82
CA GLY A 36 -4.06 -1.96 20.86
C GLY A 36 -2.85 -1.00 20.80
N VAL A 37 -1.70 -1.37 21.38
CA VAL A 37 -0.48 -0.53 21.34
C VAL A 37 0.72 -1.36 20.92
N TYR A 38 1.40 -0.91 19.88
CA TYR A 38 2.52 -1.61 19.26
C TYR A 38 3.70 -0.68 19.07
N ASP A 39 4.91 -1.23 19.22
CA ASP A 39 6.16 -0.57 18.88
C ASP A 39 6.66 -1.10 17.54
N ILE A 40 7.28 -0.23 16.77
CA ILE A 40 7.97 -0.54 15.52
C ILE A 40 9.18 0.38 15.36
N ASP A 41 10.22 -0.12 14.72
CA ASP A 41 11.31 0.67 14.19
C ASP A 41 11.14 0.78 12.67
N LEU A 42 10.73 1.96 12.17
CA LEU A 42 10.49 2.17 10.75
C LEU A 42 11.82 2.10 9.98
N SER A 43 11.96 1.09 9.13
CA SER A 43 13.19 0.82 8.39
C SER A 43 13.49 1.91 7.37
N ALA A 44 14.75 2.36 7.34
CA ALA A 44 15.26 3.30 6.33
C ALA A 44 15.23 2.73 4.91
N GLY A 45 15.13 1.40 4.78
CA GLY A 45 15.03 0.71 3.49
C GLY A 45 13.75 1.01 2.70
N TRP A 46 12.73 1.60 3.32
CA TRP A 46 11.44 1.92 2.70
C TRP A 46 11.24 3.43 2.54
N THR A 47 12.31 4.16 2.25
CA THR A 47 12.26 5.61 2.07
C THR A 47 12.30 6.04 0.61
N ILE A 48 11.64 7.17 0.34
CA ILE A 48 11.79 7.98 -0.87
C ILE A 48 12.42 9.29 -0.42
N ILE A 49 13.65 9.56 -0.87
CA ILE A 49 14.49 10.68 -0.39
C ILE A 49 14.72 10.54 1.12
N SER A 50 13.96 11.22 1.96
CA SER A 50 14.10 11.21 3.42
C SER A 50 12.82 10.82 4.16
N ALA A 51 11.73 10.63 3.45
CA ALA A 51 10.44 10.25 4.02
C ALA A 51 10.17 8.76 3.84
N VAL A 52 9.55 8.14 4.83
CA VAL A 52 9.07 6.76 4.73
C VAL A 52 7.92 6.71 3.74
N ASN A 53 7.92 5.70 2.83
CA ASN A 53 6.89 5.51 1.81
C ASN A 53 5.51 5.30 2.44
N GLY A 54 4.48 5.93 1.86
CA GLY A 54 3.11 5.90 2.38
C GLY A 54 2.46 4.52 2.32
N GLY A 55 2.69 3.77 1.25
CA GLY A 55 2.17 2.41 1.10
C GLY A 55 2.80 1.42 2.09
N TYR A 56 4.09 1.57 2.40
CA TYR A 56 4.74 0.81 3.48
C TYR A 56 4.11 1.13 4.84
N LEU A 57 3.84 2.41 5.14
CA LEU A 57 3.13 2.81 6.36
C LEU A 57 1.72 2.22 6.43
N LEU A 58 1.00 2.16 5.29
CA LEU A 58 -0.30 1.47 5.22
C LEU A 58 -0.19 -0.01 5.58
N ALA A 59 0.85 -0.69 5.07
CA ALA A 59 1.06 -2.10 5.39
C ALA A 59 1.38 -2.32 6.88
N VAL A 60 2.16 -1.44 7.50
CA VAL A 60 2.43 -1.44 8.95
C VAL A 60 1.14 -1.29 9.75
N LEU A 61 0.32 -0.27 9.44
CA LEU A 61 -0.96 -0.04 10.12
C LEU A 61 -1.95 -1.15 9.83
N GLY A 62 -1.95 -1.67 8.60
CA GLY A 62 -2.73 -2.83 8.21
C GLY A 62 -2.39 -4.07 9.05
N ARG A 63 -1.12 -4.34 9.28
CA ARG A 63 -0.66 -5.45 10.14
C ARG A 63 -1.10 -5.28 11.60
N ALA A 64 -1.07 -4.07 12.13
CA ALA A 64 -1.59 -3.79 13.48
C ALA A 64 -3.09 -4.09 13.60
N LEU A 65 -3.86 -3.78 12.55
CA LEU A 65 -5.29 -4.06 12.50
C LEU A 65 -5.59 -5.56 12.33
N VAL A 66 -4.75 -6.34 11.62
CA VAL A 66 -4.84 -7.82 11.58
C VAL A 66 -4.71 -8.41 12.99
N ASP A 67 -3.81 -7.88 13.83
CA ASP A 67 -3.65 -8.36 15.21
C ASP A 67 -4.77 -7.89 16.16
N THR A 68 -5.44 -6.80 15.82
CA THR A 68 -6.47 -6.15 16.66
C THR A 68 -7.88 -6.66 16.35
N LEU A 69 -8.20 -6.87 15.06
CA LEU A 69 -9.54 -7.23 14.60
C LEU A 69 -9.71 -8.75 14.51
N PRO A 70 -10.95 -9.27 14.64
CA PRO A 70 -11.22 -10.71 14.48
C PRO A 70 -11.08 -11.20 13.03
N HIS A 71 -11.09 -10.31 12.03
CA HIS A 71 -10.97 -10.63 10.61
C HIS A 71 -9.56 -10.32 10.11
N GLY A 72 -9.02 -11.17 9.23
CA GLY A 72 -7.60 -11.15 8.85
C GLY A 72 -7.27 -10.28 7.64
N ASP A 73 -8.24 -9.94 6.78
CA ASP A 73 -7.94 -9.31 5.51
C ASP A 73 -8.51 -7.89 5.40
N PRO A 74 -7.70 -6.91 4.97
CA PRO A 74 -8.22 -5.58 4.65
C PRO A 74 -9.13 -5.65 3.42
N PHE A 75 -10.38 -5.14 3.54
CA PHE A 75 -11.27 -4.91 2.42
C PHE A 75 -11.16 -3.47 1.94
N THR A 76 -11.04 -2.54 2.91
CA THR A 76 -10.77 -1.14 2.62
C THR A 76 -9.94 -0.53 3.75
N ILE A 77 -9.05 0.38 3.37
CA ILE A 77 -8.28 1.21 4.29
C ILE A 77 -8.18 2.62 3.72
N SER A 78 -8.64 3.61 4.49
CA SER A 78 -8.55 5.03 4.14
C SER A 78 -7.59 5.72 5.10
N ALA A 79 -6.57 6.38 4.56
CA ALA A 79 -5.49 7.00 5.30
C ALA A 79 -5.40 8.51 5.05
N HIS A 80 -5.18 9.27 6.12
CA HIS A 80 -4.75 10.66 6.05
C HIS A 80 -3.31 10.78 6.51
N TYR A 81 -2.44 11.28 5.63
CA TYR A 81 -1.03 11.53 5.91
C TYR A 81 -0.88 12.95 6.48
N LEU A 82 -0.71 13.04 7.80
CA LEU A 82 -0.75 14.31 8.53
C LEU A 82 0.58 15.05 8.48
N THR A 83 1.67 14.26 8.55
CA THR A 83 3.04 14.79 8.45
C THR A 83 4.00 13.68 8.05
N ALA A 84 5.10 14.00 7.37
CA ALA A 84 6.05 13.00 6.87
C ALA A 84 6.64 12.17 8.01
N SER A 85 6.61 10.84 7.86
CA SER A 85 7.29 9.91 8.77
C SER A 85 8.77 9.80 8.44
N ARG A 86 9.59 9.55 9.46
CA ARG A 86 11.03 9.35 9.33
C ARG A 86 11.39 7.92 9.73
N PRO A 87 12.51 7.36 9.26
CA PRO A 87 13.04 6.12 9.83
C PRO A 87 13.28 6.24 11.33
N GLY A 88 13.13 5.12 12.03
CA GLY A 88 13.35 5.03 13.46
C GLY A 88 12.10 4.68 14.27
N PRO A 89 12.17 4.80 15.60
CA PRO A 89 11.12 4.37 16.51
C PRO A 89 9.78 5.06 16.26
N ALA A 90 8.70 4.25 16.29
CA ALA A 90 7.33 4.72 16.18
C ALA A 90 6.40 3.87 17.05
N VAL A 91 5.24 4.42 17.37
CA VAL A 91 4.19 3.74 18.14
C VAL A 91 2.93 3.70 17.29
N VAL A 92 2.36 2.51 17.14
CA VAL A 92 1.05 2.32 16.52
C VAL A 92 0.00 2.10 17.61
N ARG A 93 -1.13 2.83 17.50
CA ARG A 93 -2.30 2.63 18.37
C ARG A 93 -3.49 2.26 17.51
N THR A 94 -4.23 1.25 17.98
CA THR A 94 -5.42 0.74 17.30
C THR A 94 -6.63 0.74 18.21
N ASP A 95 -7.81 0.97 17.62
CA ASP A 95 -9.10 0.81 18.30
C ASP A 95 -10.06 0.02 17.44
N VAL A 96 -10.87 -0.83 18.09
CA VAL A 96 -11.99 -1.53 17.45
C VAL A 96 -13.21 -0.62 17.43
N VAL A 97 -13.58 -0.14 16.25
CA VAL A 97 -14.76 0.73 16.08
C VAL A 97 -16.03 -0.09 16.06
N ARG A 98 -15.99 -1.25 15.38
CA ARG A 98 -17.15 -2.16 15.27
C ARG A 98 -16.68 -3.58 15.00
N THR A 99 -17.28 -4.54 15.70
CA THR A 99 -17.16 -5.97 15.39
C THR A 99 -18.48 -6.46 14.81
N GLY A 100 -18.45 -7.03 13.60
CA GLY A 100 -19.57 -7.67 12.96
C GLY A 100 -19.28 -9.13 12.65
N ARG A 101 -20.27 -9.85 12.12
CA ARG A 101 -20.11 -11.27 11.79
C ARG A 101 -19.22 -11.49 10.58
N THR A 102 -19.31 -10.66 9.55
CA THR A 102 -18.60 -10.78 8.28
C THR A 102 -17.57 -9.67 8.06
N LEU A 103 -17.73 -8.54 8.72
CA LEU A 103 -16.86 -7.37 8.63
C LEU A 103 -16.67 -6.74 10.01
N SER A 104 -15.44 -6.37 10.31
CA SER A 104 -15.10 -5.53 11.45
C SER A 104 -14.44 -4.25 10.98
N THR A 105 -14.67 -3.17 11.70
CA THR A 105 -14.08 -1.86 11.40
C THR A 105 -13.18 -1.45 12.57
N GLY A 106 -11.97 -1.03 12.26
CA GLY A 106 -11.00 -0.50 13.22
C GLY A 106 -10.35 0.76 12.70
N GLN A 107 -9.74 1.49 13.61
CA GLN A 107 -8.87 2.61 13.29
C GLN A 107 -7.47 2.35 13.83
N ALA A 108 -6.46 2.94 13.18
CA ALA A 108 -5.09 2.93 13.65
C ALA A 108 -4.41 4.27 13.38
N SER A 109 -3.50 4.64 14.26
CA SER A 109 -2.66 5.84 14.12
C SER A 109 -1.21 5.50 14.44
N LEU A 110 -0.28 6.10 13.70
CA LEU A 110 1.15 6.01 13.94
C LEU A 110 1.68 7.33 14.47
N PHE A 111 2.47 7.22 15.52
CA PHE A 111 3.07 8.35 16.22
C PHE A 111 4.60 8.23 16.23
N GLN A 112 5.26 9.37 16.13
CA GLN A 112 6.69 9.50 16.37
C GLN A 112 6.93 10.70 17.29
N TYR A 113 8.10 10.76 17.95
CA TYR A 113 8.50 11.92 18.71
C TYR A 113 9.29 12.89 17.82
N ASP A 114 9.02 14.19 17.97
CA ASP A 114 9.81 15.25 17.34
C ASP A 114 11.11 15.52 18.11
N ASP A 115 11.92 16.46 17.61
CA ASP A 115 13.21 16.81 18.20
C ASP A 115 13.08 17.46 19.60
N GLU A 116 11.88 17.97 19.95
CA GLU A 116 11.54 18.49 21.26
C GLU A 116 10.92 17.43 22.20
N GLY A 117 10.83 16.17 21.75
CA GLY A 117 10.27 15.06 22.51
C GLY A 117 8.74 15.06 22.60
N ARG A 118 8.05 15.83 21.76
CA ARG A 118 6.58 15.84 21.69
C ARG A 118 6.11 14.73 20.77
N GLU A 119 5.06 14.05 21.18
CA GLU A 119 4.43 13.02 20.34
C GLU A 119 3.66 13.68 19.18
N VAL A 120 3.96 13.22 17.96
CA VAL A 120 3.37 13.74 16.71
C VAL A 120 2.71 12.60 15.97
N GLU A 121 1.42 12.72 15.69
CA GLU A 121 0.69 11.81 14.84
C GLU A 121 1.10 12.02 13.38
N ARG A 122 1.57 10.95 12.73
CA ARG A 122 2.07 10.96 11.36
C ARG A 122 1.02 10.59 10.35
N ILE A 123 0.25 9.55 10.65
CA ILE A 123 -0.79 9.00 9.77
C ILE A 123 -1.91 8.43 10.62
N ARG A 124 -3.15 8.56 10.13
CA ARG A 124 -4.35 7.97 10.70
C ARG A 124 -5.13 7.22 9.65
N VAL A 125 -5.64 6.04 10.00
CA VAL A 125 -6.44 5.20 9.11
C VAL A 125 -7.77 4.79 9.76
N LEU A 126 -8.79 4.63 8.91
CA LEU A 126 -10.01 3.90 9.20
C LEU A 126 -10.11 2.75 8.19
N ALA A 127 -10.35 1.53 8.66
CA ALA A 127 -10.33 0.34 7.82
C ALA A 127 -11.45 -0.64 8.17
N SER A 128 -11.93 -1.38 7.16
CA SER A 128 -12.82 -2.51 7.36
C SER A 128 -12.15 -3.80 6.87
N TYR A 129 -12.23 -4.82 7.70
CA TYR A 129 -11.60 -6.12 7.55
C TYR A 129 -12.65 -7.22 7.43
N GLY A 130 -12.36 -8.21 6.61
CA GLY A 130 -13.19 -9.39 6.38
C GLY A 130 -12.34 -10.62 6.17
N ASP A 131 -12.93 -11.62 5.50
CA ASP A 131 -12.26 -12.83 5.03
C ASP A 131 -12.41 -12.88 3.50
N LEU A 132 -11.31 -12.64 2.78
CA LEU A 132 -11.29 -12.63 1.32
C LEU A 132 -11.55 -14.02 0.73
N ASP A 133 -11.18 -15.09 1.45
CA ASP A 133 -11.37 -16.47 1.00
C ASP A 133 -12.83 -16.94 1.17
N ALA A 134 -13.61 -16.25 2.01
CA ALA A 134 -15.04 -16.53 2.19
C ALA A 134 -15.93 -15.81 1.17
N LEU A 135 -15.37 -14.97 0.30
CA LEU A 135 -16.14 -14.27 -0.72
C LEU A 135 -16.57 -15.22 -1.84
N PRO A 136 -17.81 -15.07 -2.40
CA PRO A 136 -18.24 -15.85 -3.54
C PRO A 136 -17.42 -15.49 -4.80
N ASP A 137 -17.17 -16.48 -5.66
CA ASP A 137 -16.52 -16.30 -6.96
C ASP A 137 -17.57 -15.87 -8.02
N ASP A 138 -18.11 -14.66 -7.84
CA ASP A 138 -19.16 -14.10 -8.73
C ASP A 138 -18.70 -12.77 -9.38
N VAL A 139 -17.44 -12.69 -9.77
CA VAL A 139 -16.82 -11.48 -10.31
C VAL A 139 -17.55 -10.99 -11.57
N ARG A 140 -18.01 -9.74 -11.53
CA ARG A 140 -18.56 -9.00 -12.67
C ARG A 140 -17.75 -7.73 -12.86
N THR A 141 -16.98 -7.67 -13.95
CA THR A 141 -16.09 -6.54 -14.20
C THR A 141 -16.07 -6.13 -15.67
N THR A 142 -15.97 -4.84 -15.91
CA THR A 142 -15.66 -4.26 -17.22
C THR A 142 -14.18 -3.82 -17.30
N ALA A 143 -13.48 -3.84 -16.16
CA ALA A 143 -12.06 -3.52 -16.09
C ALA A 143 -11.23 -4.56 -16.85
N ARG A 144 -10.09 -4.15 -17.38
CA ARG A 144 -9.15 -4.99 -18.11
C ARG A 144 -7.74 -4.75 -17.58
N PRO A 145 -6.92 -5.80 -17.47
CA PRO A 145 -5.52 -5.61 -17.11
C PRO A 145 -4.84 -4.63 -18.06
N PRO A 146 -3.96 -3.74 -17.52
CA PRO A 146 -3.22 -2.83 -18.38
C PRO A 146 -2.34 -3.62 -19.35
N ALA A 147 -2.28 -3.15 -20.60
CA ALA A 147 -1.37 -3.68 -21.59
C ALA A 147 0.04 -3.17 -21.29
N ILE A 148 0.84 -4.00 -20.60
CA ILE A 148 2.25 -3.74 -20.30
C ILE A 148 3.07 -4.72 -21.13
N PRO A 149 4.18 -4.31 -21.78
CA PRO A 149 5.09 -5.23 -22.44
C PRO A 149 5.58 -6.34 -21.51
N PRO A 150 6.06 -7.50 -22.04
CA PRO A 150 6.74 -8.50 -21.23
C PRO A 150 7.80 -7.87 -20.32
N LEU A 151 8.01 -8.45 -19.15
CA LEU A 151 8.86 -7.92 -18.09
C LEU A 151 10.28 -7.58 -18.57
N GLU A 152 10.85 -8.43 -19.43
CA GLU A 152 12.17 -8.27 -20.05
C GLU A 152 12.28 -7.11 -21.04
N HIS A 153 11.15 -6.52 -21.46
CA HIS A 153 11.09 -5.34 -22.32
C HIS A 153 10.72 -4.06 -21.56
N CYS A 154 10.54 -4.17 -20.25
CA CYS A 154 10.26 -3.03 -19.38
C CYS A 154 11.54 -2.50 -18.74
N PHE A 155 11.54 -1.22 -18.40
CA PHE A 155 12.70 -0.51 -17.89
C PHE A 155 12.81 -0.65 -16.36
N GLY A 156 13.95 -1.16 -15.89
CA GLY A 156 14.26 -1.28 -14.47
C GLY A 156 15.35 -0.32 -14.02
N PRO A 157 15.66 -0.30 -12.71
CA PRO A 157 16.75 0.51 -12.16
C PRO A 157 18.11 0.22 -12.81
N GLU A 158 18.36 -1.02 -13.24
CA GLU A 158 19.58 -1.47 -13.88
C GLU A 158 19.79 -0.89 -15.30
N ASP A 159 18.73 -0.44 -15.95
CA ASP A 159 18.76 0.13 -17.30
C ASP A 159 19.02 1.65 -17.27
N GLY A 160 19.00 2.26 -16.10
CA GLY A 160 19.17 3.69 -15.87
C GLY A 160 20.59 4.08 -15.49
N PRO A 161 20.86 5.39 -15.36
CA PRO A 161 22.09 5.86 -14.73
C PRO A 161 22.16 5.36 -13.28
N ALA A 162 23.38 5.15 -12.79
CA ALA A 162 23.59 4.72 -11.41
C ALA A 162 22.78 5.59 -10.44
N PRO A 163 22.04 5.00 -9.48
CA PRO A 163 21.25 5.75 -8.52
C PRO A 163 22.11 6.79 -7.80
N VAL A 164 21.59 7.99 -7.64
CA VAL A 164 22.23 8.97 -6.77
C VAL A 164 22.12 8.42 -5.33
N PRO A 165 23.25 8.28 -4.61
CA PRO A 165 23.22 7.76 -3.25
C PRO A 165 22.18 8.50 -2.39
N GLY A 166 21.25 7.74 -1.77
CA GLY A 166 20.16 8.28 -0.93
C GLY A 166 18.93 8.77 -1.70
N SER A 167 18.82 8.57 -3.01
CA SER A 167 17.67 9.03 -3.79
C SER A 167 16.39 8.23 -3.53
N SER A 168 16.46 6.92 -3.34
CA SER A 168 15.32 6.06 -2.95
C SER A 168 15.81 4.69 -2.51
N ALA A 169 15.80 4.43 -1.21
CA ALA A 169 16.08 3.10 -0.68
C ALA A 169 14.93 2.11 -1.01
N LEU A 170 13.72 2.61 -1.23
CA LEU A 170 12.59 1.81 -1.66
C LEU A 170 12.87 1.06 -2.97
N ALA A 171 13.58 1.68 -3.91
CA ALA A 171 13.89 1.06 -5.20
C ALA A 171 14.72 -0.21 -5.06
N ASP A 172 15.60 -0.30 -4.06
CA ASP A 172 16.44 -1.47 -3.80
C ASP A 172 15.64 -2.66 -3.24
N ARG A 173 14.45 -2.42 -2.72
CA ARG A 173 13.55 -3.43 -2.15
C ARG A 173 12.58 -4.02 -3.17
N LEU A 174 12.45 -3.38 -4.33
CA LEU A 174 11.42 -3.68 -5.30
C LEU A 174 12.01 -4.15 -6.64
N MET A 175 11.39 -5.16 -7.22
CA MET A 175 11.45 -5.43 -8.64
C MET A 175 10.41 -4.54 -9.31
N LEU A 176 10.81 -3.33 -9.70
CA LEU A 176 9.95 -2.37 -10.37
C LEU A 176 10.42 -2.21 -11.82
N LYS A 177 9.59 -2.67 -12.77
CA LYS A 177 9.87 -2.61 -14.21
C LYS A 177 8.84 -1.75 -14.92
N LEU A 178 9.23 -0.52 -15.27
CA LEU A 178 8.34 0.48 -15.85
C LEU A 178 8.09 0.23 -17.34
N ASP A 179 6.85 0.42 -17.78
CA ASP A 179 6.48 0.37 -19.20
C ASP A 179 7.19 1.52 -19.95
N PRO A 180 8.02 1.24 -20.97
CA PRO A 180 8.73 2.25 -21.73
C PRO A 180 7.82 3.34 -22.33
N SER A 181 6.56 3.02 -22.63
CA SER A 181 5.60 3.98 -23.20
C SER A 181 5.12 5.06 -22.20
N THR A 182 5.38 4.84 -20.90
CA THR A 182 5.04 5.78 -19.80
C THR A 182 6.30 6.34 -19.09
N LEU A 183 7.44 6.32 -19.77
CA LEU A 183 8.75 6.76 -19.26
C LEU A 183 9.25 8.07 -19.89
N GLY A 184 8.40 8.77 -20.65
CA GLY A 184 8.81 9.99 -21.34
C GLY A 184 9.38 11.06 -20.41
N TRP A 185 8.86 11.14 -19.19
CA TRP A 185 9.33 12.07 -18.15
C TRP A 185 10.81 11.86 -17.77
N ALA A 186 11.26 10.61 -17.68
CA ALA A 186 12.65 10.29 -17.35
C ALA A 186 13.62 10.70 -18.47
N LEU A 187 13.14 10.77 -19.70
CA LEU A 187 13.88 11.20 -20.88
C LEU A 187 13.71 12.69 -21.20
N GLY A 188 13.05 13.47 -20.32
CA GLY A 188 12.78 14.88 -20.53
C GLY A 188 11.69 15.16 -21.58
N LYS A 189 10.89 14.17 -21.95
CA LYS A 189 9.81 14.24 -22.94
C LYS A 189 8.51 13.64 -22.35
N PRO A 190 7.93 14.25 -21.29
CA PRO A 190 6.71 13.75 -20.69
C PRO A 190 5.58 13.67 -21.72
N SER A 191 4.75 12.64 -21.63
CA SER A 191 3.68 12.39 -22.61
C SER A 191 2.49 13.34 -22.46
N GLY A 192 2.32 13.95 -21.31
CA GLY A 192 1.14 14.74 -20.94
C GLY A 192 -0.10 13.91 -20.62
N LYS A 193 -0.01 12.57 -20.62
CA LYS A 193 -1.17 11.68 -20.42
C LYS A 193 -1.48 11.40 -18.94
N GLY A 194 -0.55 11.71 -18.03
CA GLY A 194 -0.74 11.45 -16.60
C GLY A 194 -0.98 9.97 -16.30
N GLU A 195 -0.21 9.09 -16.92
CA GLU A 195 -0.33 7.64 -16.76
C GLU A 195 1.05 7.02 -16.50
N MET A 196 1.12 6.08 -15.55
CA MET A 196 2.28 5.22 -15.34
C MET A 196 1.86 3.76 -15.23
N ARG A 197 2.66 2.86 -15.80
CA ARG A 197 2.44 1.42 -15.75
C ARG A 197 3.72 0.71 -15.43
N ALA A 198 3.63 -0.35 -14.62
CA ALA A 198 4.78 -1.16 -14.25
C ALA A 198 4.41 -2.59 -13.91
N TRP A 199 5.40 -3.47 -14.01
CA TRP A 199 5.45 -4.70 -13.23
C TRP A 199 6.02 -4.39 -11.87
N PHE A 200 5.42 -4.97 -10.84
CA PHE A 200 5.79 -4.78 -9.45
C PHE A 200 6.01 -6.14 -8.76
N GLY A 201 7.08 -6.23 -8.00
CA GLY A 201 7.41 -7.37 -7.15
C GLY A 201 8.37 -6.96 -6.05
N PHE A 202 8.73 -7.90 -5.20
CA PHE A 202 9.80 -7.71 -4.22
C PHE A 202 11.14 -8.19 -4.80
N ALA A 203 12.23 -7.50 -4.49
CA ALA A 203 13.57 -7.86 -4.96
C ALA A 203 14.04 -9.21 -4.39
N ASP A 204 13.57 -9.58 -3.20
CA ASP A 204 13.86 -10.86 -2.55
C ASP A 204 12.96 -12.02 -3.01
N GLY A 205 12.07 -11.77 -3.99
CA GLY A 205 11.19 -12.78 -4.57
C GLY A 205 9.98 -13.16 -3.70
N ARG A 206 9.66 -12.41 -2.66
CA ARG A 206 8.47 -12.62 -1.84
C ARG A 206 7.19 -12.56 -2.67
N ASP A 207 6.33 -13.55 -2.53
CA ASP A 207 4.97 -13.52 -3.10
C ASP A 207 4.10 -12.44 -2.43
N HIS A 208 3.10 -11.98 -3.17
CA HIS A 208 2.19 -10.96 -2.70
C HIS A 208 1.08 -11.49 -1.80
N ASP A 209 0.62 -10.65 -0.88
CA ASP A 209 -0.50 -10.88 0.02
C ASP A 209 -1.39 -9.62 0.12
N PRO A 210 -2.53 -9.67 0.84
CA PRO A 210 -3.40 -8.50 0.99
C PRO A 210 -2.75 -7.27 1.63
N LEU A 211 -1.68 -7.43 2.43
CA LEU A 211 -0.94 -6.29 3.00
C LEU A 211 0.05 -5.70 2.02
N SER A 212 0.71 -6.53 1.20
CA SER A 212 1.68 -6.05 0.22
C SER A 212 1.05 -5.27 -0.93
N VAL A 213 -0.23 -5.50 -1.26
CA VAL A 213 -0.92 -4.67 -2.25
C VAL A 213 -1.19 -3.24 -1.76
N LEU A 214 -1.19 -3.01 -0.43
CA LEU A 214 -1.24 -1.66 0.14
C LEU A 214 0.05 -0.88 -0.17
N LEU A 215 1.19 -1.56 -0.26
CA LEU A 215 2.43 -0.96 -0.75
C LEU A 215 2.38 -0.75 -2.26
N ALA A 216 1.89 -1.74 -3.02
CA ALA A 216 1.92 -1.71 -4.48
C ALA A 216 1.16 -0.52 -5.09
N VAL A 217 0.07 -0.07 -4.47
CA VAL A 217 -0.72 1.08 -4.96
C VAL A 217 -0.02 2.43 -4.80
N ASP A 218 1.07 2.51 -4.00
CA ASP A 218 1.81 3.74 -3.69
C ASP A 218 3.32 3.60 -3.99
N ALA A 219 3.70 2.62 -4.82
CA ALA A 219 5.09 2.30 -5.09
C ALA A 219 5.64 2.90 -6.39
N LEU A 220 4.77 3.30 -7.32
CA LEU A 220 5.18 3.86 -8.59
C LEU A 220 5.56 5.36 -8.46
N PRO A 221 6.41 5.87 -9.36
CA PRO A 221 6.61 7.32 -9.47
C PRO A 221 5.30 8.06 -9.72
N PRO A 222 5.13 9.29 -9.18
CA PRO A 222 3.91 10.06 -9.35
C PRO A 222 3.57 10.36 -10.82
N THR A 223 2.31 10.25 -11.20
CA THR A 223 1.83 10.57 -12.56
C THR A 223 2.07 12.05 -12.94
N ALA A 224 2.25 12.92 -11.95
CA ALA A 224 2.64 14.32 -12.14
C ALA A 224 3.90 14.46 -13.02
N PHE A 225 4.81 13.47 -13.00
CA PHE A 225 6.03 13.49 -13.81
C PHE A 225 5.70 13.38 -15.31
N GLU A 226 4.71 12.57 -15.69
CA GLU A 226 4.21 12.48 -17.06
C GLU A 226 3.40 13.71 -17.51
N LEU A 227 2.98 14.57 -16.57
CA LEU A 227 2.45 15.91 -16.85
C LEU A 227 3.56 16.98 -16.98
N GLY A 228 4.84 16.61 -16.89
CA GLY A 228 5.99 17.50 -16.97
C GLY A 228 6.34 18.21 -15.68
N LEU A 229 5.70 17.83 -14.56
CA LEU A 229 5.99 18.39 -13.24
C LEU A 229 7.13 17.63 -12.58
N LYS A 230 7.86 18.29 -11.70
CA LYS A 230 9.04 17.72 -11.00
C LYS A 230 8.93 18.00 -9.51
N GLY A 231 9.64 17.18 -8.73
CA GLY A 231 9.79 17.38 -7.31
C GLY A 231 8.91 16.46 -6.47
N TRP A 232 8.83 16.76 -5.19
CA TRP A 232 8.11 15.95 -4.21
C TRP A 232 6.59 16.13 -4.35
N VAL A 233 5.88 15.01 -4.45
CA VAL A 233 4.41 14.94 -4.58
C VAL A 233 3.84 14.15 -3.38
N PRO A 234 3.73 14.79 -2.19
CA PRO A 234 3.23 14.10 -1.02
C PRO A 234 1.75 13.77 -1.13
N THR A 235 1.40 12.55 -0.76
CA THR A 235 0.02 12.09 -0.57
C THR A 235 -0.60 12.79 0.63
N VAL A 236 -1.81 13.28 0.48
CA VAL A 236 -2.63 13.88 1.54
C VAL A 236 -3.61 12.84 2.09
N GLU A 237 -4.29 12.12 1.19
CA GLU A 237 -5.25 11.06 1.49
C GLU A 237 -5.08 9.94 0.49
N LEU A 238 -5.23 8.69 0.95
CA LEU A 238 -5.24 7.50 0.10
C LEU A 238 -6.27 6.50 0.61
N THR A 239 -7.20 6.11 -0.24
CA THR A 239 -8.15 5.02 0.02
C THR A 239 -7.84 3.84 -0.89
N VAL A 240 -7.69 2.66 -0.29
CA VAL A 240 -7.42 1.38 -0.99
C VAL A 240 -8.57 0.41 -0.76
N HIS A 241 -9.00 -0.27 -1.83
CA HIS A 241 -9.92 -1.40 -1.79
C HIS A 241 -9.18 -2.68 -2.23
N VAL A 242 -9.06 -3.66 -1.35
CA VAL A 242 -8.52 -4.98 -1.68
C VAL A 242 -9.68 -5.89 -2.10
N ARG A 243 -9.53 -6.55 -3.25
CA ARG A 243 -10.64 -7.29 -3.91
C ARG A 243 -10.53 -8.79 -3.77
N CYS A 244 -9.30 -9.32 -3.77
CA CYS A 244 -9.01 -10.74 -3.56
C CYS A 244 -7.55 -10.92 -3.13
N ARG A 245 -7.18 -12.12 -2.69
CA ARG A 245 -5.77 -12.48 -2.46
C ARG A 245 -5.06 -12.58 -3.81
N PRO A 246 -3.88 -11.97 -3.97
CA PRO A 246 -3.09 -12.09 -5.19
C PRO A 246 -2.66 -13.54 -5.46
N ALA A 247 -2.63 -13.95 -6.74
CA ALA A 247 -1.91 -15.13 -7.16
C ALA A 247 -0.39 -14.90 -7.06
N PRO A 248 0.43 -15.95 -6.89
CA PRO A 248 1.88 -15.84 -6.87
C PRO A 248 2.44 -15.20 -8.16
N GLY A 249 3.57 -14.51 -8.04
CA GLY A 249 4.26 -13.84 -9.14
C GLY A 249 4.03 -12.33 -9.19
N PRO A 250 4.62 -11.63 -10.20
CA PRO A 250 4.60 -10.19 -10.28
C PRO A 250 3.22 -9.62 -10.55
N LEU A 251 2.97 -8.44 -9.98
CA LEU A 251 1.75 -7.67 -10.21
C LEU A 251 1.92 -6.71 -11.39
N ARG A 252 0.84 -6.43 -12.09
CA ARG A 252 0.74 -5.31 -13.02
C ARG A 252 0.05 -4.16 -12.31
N VAL A 253 0.72 -3.02 -12.28
CA VAL A 253 0.19 -1.80 -11.65
C VAL A 253 0.03 -0.73 -12.70
N SER A 254 -1.11 -0.08 -12.72
CA SER A 254 -1.40 1.11 -13.53
C SER A 254 -1.90 2.21 -12.62
N ILE A 255 -1.31 3.41 -12.72
CA ILE A 255 -1.81 4.61 -12.05
C ILE A 255 -2.11 5.68 -13.09
N THR A 256 -3.19 6.43 -12.87
CA THR A 256 -3.63 7.51 -13.77
C THR A 256 -4.09 8.72 -13.00
N THR A 257 -3.84 9.91 -13.58
CA THR A 257 -4.46 11.17 -13.13
C THR A 257 -5.21 11.83 -14.31
N ARG A 258 -6.31 12.47 -14.02
CA ARG A 258 -7.12 13.17 -15.01
C ARG A 258 -7.29 14.64 -14.70
N ASN A 259 -7.01 15.05 -13.48
CA ASN A 259 -7.26 16.41 -13.05
C ASN A 259 -6.16 16.91 -12.10
N LEU A 260 -5.53 18.01 -12.49
CA LEU A 260 -4.65 18.79 -11.62
C LEU A 260 -5.25 20.19 -11.48
N ALA A 261 -5.67 20.56 -10.29
CA ALA A 261 -6.26 21.85 -10.01
C ALA A 261 -5.80 22.38 -8.66
N GLY A 262 -5.43 23.66 -8.59
CA GLY A 262 -5.03 24.32 -7.35
C GLY A 262 -3.80 23.70 -6.66
N GLY A 263 -2.94 23.00 -7.42
CA GLY A 263 -1.79 22.28 -6.87
C GLY A 263 -2.13 20.92 -6.27
N PHE A 264 -3.33 20.39 -6.49
CA PHE A 264 -3.72 19.05 -6.10
C PHE A 264 -4.08 18.20 -7.32
N LEU A 265 -3.67 16.95 -7.31
CA LEU A 265 -4.05 15.95 -8.30
C LEU A 265 -4.63 14.73 -7.59
N GLU A 266 -5.56 14.05 -8.25
CA GLU A 266 -5.95 12.69 -7.87
C GLU A 266 -5.10 11.69 -8.64
N GLU A 267 -4.84 10.52 -8.03
CA GLU A 267 -4.30 9.37 -8.73
C GLU A 267 -5.17 8.13 -8.44
N ASP A 268 -5.61 7.49 -9.51
CA ASP A 268 -6.31 6.21 -9.44
C ASP A 268 -5.34 5.08 -9.77
N ALA A 269 -5.25 4.06 -8.90
CA ALA A 269 -4.45 2.88 -9.18
C ALA A 269 -5.32 1.63 -9.36
N GLU A 270 -4.88 0.77 -10.26
CA GLU A 270 -5.36 -0.62 -10.40
C GLU A 270 -4.19 -1.57 -10.30
N VAL A 271 -4.36 -2.61 -9.48
CA VAL A 271 -3.37 -3.67 -9.29
C VAL A 271 -3.95 -5.00 -9.74
N TRP A 272 -3.26 -5.68 -10.62
CA TRP A 272 -3.65 -6.93 -11.25
C TRP A 272 -2.62 -8.01 -10.99
N ASP A 273 -3.06 -9.22 -10.64
CA ASP A 273 -2.16 -10.34 -10.39
C ASP A 273 -1.74 -11.09 -11.67
N SER A 274 -0.90 -12.11 -11.51
CA SER A 274 -0.41 -12.98 -12.58
C SER A 274 -1.53 -13.76 -13.27
N ALA A 275 -2.64 -14.05 -12.57
CA ALA A 275 -3.82 -14.69 -13.12
C ALA A 275 -4.76 -13.73 -13.86
N GLY A 276 -4.43 -12.44 -13.93
CA GLY A 276 -5.24 -11.42 -14.59
C GLY A 276 -6.46 -10.99 -13.79
N ARG A 277 -6.46 -11.17 -12.47
CA ARG A 277 -7.52 -10.71 -11.57
C ARG A 277 -7.18 -9.32 -11.02
N LEU A 278 -8.20 -8.47 -10.91
CA LEU A 278 -8.08 -7.17 -10.24
C LEU A 278 -8.03 -7.40 -8.73
N VAL A 279 -6.85 -7.21 -8.13
CA VAL A 279 -6.62 -7.52 -6.72
C VAL A 279 -6.74 -6.31 -5.80
N ALA A 280 -6.46 -5.11 -6.32
CA ALA A 280 -6.68 -3.88 -5.57
C ALA A 280 -6.97 -2.69 -6.49
N GLN A 281 -7.66 -1.71 -5.93
CA GLN A 281 -7.90 -0.38 -6.52
C GLN A 281 -7.67 0.67 -5.44
N SER A 282 -7.15 1.82 -5.84
CA SER A 282 -7.02 2.95 -4.93
C SER A 282 -7.34 4.27 -5.60
N ARG A 283 -7.68 5.26 -4.79
CA ARG A 283 -7.65 6.68 -5.14
C ARG A 283 -6.90 7.44 -4.09
N GLN A 284 -6.01 8.34 -4.52
CA GLN A 284 -5.34 9.28 -3.62
C GLN A 284 -5.56 10.72 -4.06
N LEU A 285 -5.46 11.63 -3.10
CA LEU A 285 -5.25 13.05 -3.32
C LEU A 285 -3.82 13.40 -2.96
N ALA A 286 -3.07 13.92 -3.90
CA ALA A 286 -1.68 14.33 -3.70
C ALA A 286 -1.47 15.82 -4.00
N ARG A 287 -0.46 16.42 -3.35
CA ARG A 287 -0.13 17.83 -3.52
C ARG A 287 1.09 18.01 -4.39
N VAL A 288 0.97 18.81 -5.44
CA VAL A 288 2.09 19.22 -6.29
C VAL A 288 2.46 20.65 -5.95
N ARG A 289 3.75 20.93 -5.81
CA ARG A 289 4.26 22.31 -5.74
C ARG A 289 4.38 22.81 -7.17
N LEU A 290 3.46 23.69 -7.57
CA LEU A 290 3.60 24.44 -8.81
C LEU A 290 4.65 25.52 -8.53
N GLY A 291 5.83 25.39 -9.16
CA GLY A 291 6.95 26.33 -9.03
C GLY A 291 6.63 27.71 -9.60
#